data_a648c4c11d95eb2194c2c2b1d5c64c03
#
_entry.id   a648c4c11d95eb2194c2c2b1d5c64c03
#
_cell.length_a   1.000
_cell.length_b   1.000
_cell.length_c   1.000
_cell.angle_alpha   90.00
_cell.angle_beta   90.00
_cell.angle_gamma   90.00
#
_symmetry.space_group_name_H-M   'P 1'
#
loop_
_entity.id
_entity.type
_entity.pdbx_description
1 polymer ?
#
loop_
_entity_poly.entity_id
_entity_poly.type
_entity_poly.pdbx_seq_one_letter_code
_entity_poly.pdbx_strand_id
1 'polypeptide(L)'
;MPRWTFRAFAVCCLIVTGAACSNDTASAPAAYRDAGPFEAGVTTIMLADRMVEVWYPVDPGDDAGLEPDAYFIRDTLPDAFDAILPADVNPPFVTDAYREAPASDEGPFPLVLFAHGFASYRNQSTFLTTHLASWGFVVASVDYLERGLASVLGQPPDPQLEDTALTRMVVDRMALENERPGALLEGRISTERVAITGHSAGGGTSIRFGGEPDVVTYIPLSAGFPSDSMVELADKPSLWLTGDIDGVVEPGRTINAFEEASTLSAPARLVLIDDMGHLGPSDICAIGESGGGIVQIALDAGLPIPESLVRLGTDGCQPEALPVEDGWPTIRHFVTAQLRWAFGVDSEPVGLSERAAEGLPEAVFSYQESP
;
A
#
# COMPACT_ATOMS: atom_id res chain seq x y z
N MET A 1 -39.21 -44.87 -70.17
CA MET A 1 -37.87 -44.65 -69.65
C MET A 1 -37.88 -43.31 -68.94
N PRO A 2 -37.96 -43.19 -67.61
CA PRO A 2 -37.93 -41.91 -66.92
C PRO A 2 -36.49 -41.56 -66.53
N ARG A 3 -36.13 -40.32 -66.80
CA ARG A 3 -34.87 -39.68 -66.44
C ARG A 3 -34.90 -39.24 -65.00
N TRP A 4 -33.97 -39.71 -64.18
CA TRP A 4 -33.75 -39.27 -62.79
C TRP A 4 -32.80 -38.06 -62.80
N THR A 5 -33.26 -36.92 -62.31
CA THR A 5 -32.46 -35.74 -62.03
C THR A 5 -31.98 -35.74 -60.56
N PHE A 6 -30.67 -35.86 -60.36
CA PHE A 6 -30.06 -35.67 -59.06
C PHE A 6 -30.03 -34.20 -58.70
N ARG A 7 -30.67 -33.82 -57.60
CA ARG A 7 -30.51 -32.52 -56.94
C ARG A 7 -29.38 -32.65 -55.93
N ALA A 8 -28.30 -31.90 -56.13
CA ALA A 8 -27.23 -31.76 -55.18
C ALA A 8 -27.69 -30.81 -54.07
N PHE A 9 -27.71 -31.28 -52.82
CA PHE A 9 -27.82 -30.43 -51.64
C PHE A 9 -26.44 -29.92 -51.28
N ALA A 10 -26.24 -28.63 -51.36
CA ALA A 10 -25.06 -27.94 -50.80
C ALA A 10 -25.30 -27.76 -49.30
N VAL A 11 -24.52 -28.47 -48.49
CA VAL A 11 -24.45 -28.25 -47.05
C VAL A 11 -23.52 -27.09 -46.79
N CYS A 12 -24.12 -25.94 -46.41
CA CYS A 12 -23.36 -24.75 -45.99
C CYS A 12 -22.88 -24.97 -44.55
N CYS A 13 -21.62 -25.37 -44.35
CA CYS A 13 -20.99 -25.39 -43.04
C CYS A 13 -20.75 -23.93 -42.61
N LEU A 14 -21.59 -23.43 -41.70
CA LEU A 14 -21.31 -22.22 -40.94
C LEU A 14 -20.18 -22.54 -39.95
N ILE A 15 -18.98 -22.07 -40.28
CA ILE A 15 -17.87 -22.01 -39.32
C ILE A 15 -18.17 -20.82 -38.41
N VAL A 16 -18.69 -21.09 -37.22
CA VAL A 16 -18.71 -20.11 -36.14
C VAL A 16 -17.29 -20.02 -35.60
N THR A 17 -16.54 -19.02 -36.05
CA THR A 17 -15.30 -18.63 -35.39
C THR A 17 -15.70 -18.00 -34.07
N GLY A 18 -15.69 -18.78 -32.99
CA GLY A 18 -15.68 -18.25 -31.63
C GLY A 18 -14.42 -17.41 -31.46
N ALA A 19 -14.58 -16.10 -31.41
CA ALA A 19 -13.56 -15.23 -30.84
C ALA A 19 -13.48 -15.61 -29.36
N ALA A 20 -12.49 -16.43 -29.01
CA ALA A 20 -12.05 -16.52 -27.64
C ALA A 20 -11.54 -15.12 -27.26
N CYS A 21 -12.27 -14.41 -26.41
CA CYS A 21 -11.67 -13.31 -25.66
C CYS A 21 -10.61 -13.96 -24.76
N SER A 22 -9.38 -14.01 -25.26
CA SER A 22 -8.23 -14.25 -24.40
C SER A 22 -8.21 -13.10 -23.40
N ASN A 23 -8.23 -13.43 -22.11
CA ASN A 23 -7.95 -12.47 -21.05
C ASN A 23 -6.47 -12.05 -21.20
N ASP A 24 -6.22 -11.02 -22.01
CA ASP A 24 -4.88 -10.46 -22.25
C ASP A 24 -4.34 -9.68 -21.03
N THR A 25 -5.05 -9.64 -19.89
CA THR A 25 -4.55 -9.03 -18.67
C THR A 25 -3.30 -9.72 -18.12
N ALA A 26 -3.12 -11.00 -18.36
CA ALA A 26 -1.93 -11.75 -17.92
C ALA A 26 -0.64 -11.34 -18.66
N SER A 27 -0.72 -10.57 -19.75
CA SER A 27 0.43 -10.13 -20.56
C SER A 27 0.67 -8.61 -20.49
N ALA A 28 -0.18 -7.83 -19.80
CA ALA A 28 -0.02 -6.39 -19.71
C ALA A 28 1.20 -6.02 -18.83
N PRO A 29 2.19 -5.27 -19.35
CA PRO A 29 3.43 -4.98 -18.62
C PRO A 29 3.22 -4.29 -17.28
N ALA A 30 2.19 -3.44 -17.14
CA ALA A 30 1.84 -2.72 -15.92
C ALA A 30 0.36 -2.90 -15.57
N ALA A 31 -0.07 -4.15 -15.40
CA ALA A 31 -1.48 -4.54 -15.22
C ALA A 31 -2.16 -3.89 -14.01
N TYR A 32 -1.40 -3.50 -12.99
CA TYR A 32 -1.92 -3.02 -11.71
C TYR A 32 -1.56 -1.55 -11.40
N ARG A 33 -1.22 -0.74 -12.42
CA ARG A 33 -0.90 0.67 -12.22
C ARG A 33 -2.13 1.54 -11.88
N ASP A 34 -3.26 1.23 -12.52
CA ASP A 34 -4.52 1.95 -12.38
C ASP A 34 -5.41 1.27 -11.33
N ALA A 35 -6.46 1.95 -10.88
CA ALA A 35 -7.43 1.40 -9.93
C ALA A 35 -8.01 0.06 -10.43
N GLY A 36 -8.33 -0.82 -9.49
CA GLY A 36 -8.92 -2.12 -9.75
C GLY A 36 -10.41 -2.07 -10.08
N PRO A 37 -11.09 -3.22 -10.10
CA PRO A 37 -12.50 -3.32 -10.47
C PRO A 37 -13.47 -2.82 -9.39
N PHE A 38 -13.01 -2.59 -8.16
CA PHE A 38 -13.82 -2.09 -7.04
C PHE A 38 -13.57 -0.60 -6.79
N GLU A 39 -14.56 0.08 -6.20
CA GLU A 39 -14.32 1.33 -5.48
C GLU A 39 -13.71 1.02 -4.10
N ALA A 40 -13.15 2.02 -3.42
CA ALA A 40 -12.58 1.84 -2.10
C ALA A 40 -13.50 2.44 -1.02
N GLY A 41 -13.91 1.64 -0.05
CA GLY A 41 -14.52 2.11 1.19
C GLY A 41 -13.46 2.32 2.27
N VAL A 42 -13.77 3.15 3.27
CA VAL A 42 -12.92 3.33 4.45
C VAL A 42 -13.76 3.43 5.71
N THR A 43 -13.28 2.80 6.80
CA THR A 43 -13.87 2.92 8.14
C THR A 43 -12.78 2.96 9.19
N THR A 44 -13.09 3.52 10.36
CA THR A 44 -12.18 3.56 11.51
C THR A 44 -12.70 2.66 12.61
N ILE A 45 -11.87 1.72 13.08
CA ILE A 45 -12.22 0.88 14.24
C ILE A 45 -11.26 1.11 15.40
N MET A 46 -11.73 0.87 16.63
CA MET A 46 -10.90 1.00 17.83
C MET A 46 -10.22 -0.31 18.19
N LEU A 47 -8.93 -0.24 18.50
CA LEU A 47 -8.14 -1.29 19.12
C LEU A 47 -7.54 -0.75 20.41
N ALA A 48 -8.18 -1.03 21.55
CA ALA A 48 -7.87 -0.42 22.84
C ALA A 48 -7.91 1.12 22.76
N ASP A 49 -6.78 1.79 22.94
CA ASP A 49 -6.62 3.25 22.90
C ASP A 49 -6.16 3.79 21.55
N ARG A 50 -6.12 2.94 20.51
CA ARG A 50 -5.59 3.25 19.18
C ARG A 50 -6.67 3.15 18.11
N MET A 51 -6.53 3.97 17.07
CA MET A 51 -7.37 3.88 15.89
C MET A 51 -6.70 2.96 14.85
N VAL A 52 -7.54 2.16 14.19
CA VAL A 52 -7.18 1.36 13.01
C VAL A 52 -8.02 1.87 11.87
N GLU A 53 -7.39 2.41 10.84
CA GLU A 53 -8.05 2.74 9.59
C GLU A 53 -8.11 1.49 8.72
N VAL A 54 -9.27 1.22 8.15
CA VAL A 54 -9.50 0.01 7.34
C VAL A 54 -10.10 0.41 6.01
N TRP A 55 -9.38 0.11 4.93
CA TRP A 55 -9.86 0.25 3.55
C TRP A 55 -10.33 -1.10 3.05
N TYR A 56 -11.41 -1.12 2.26
CA TYR A 56 -12.05 -2.35 1.81
C TYR A 56 -12.73 -2.15 0.47
N PRO A 57 -12.96 -3.25 -0.32
CA PRO A 57 -13.65 -3.19 -1.59
C PRO A 57 -15.12 -2.80 -1.44
N VAL A 58 -15.60 -1.95 -2.35
CA VAL A 58 -16.98 -1.52 -2.52
C VAL A 58 -17.40 -1.82 -3.96
N ASP A 59 -18.60 -2.34 -4.17
CA ASP A 59 -19.07 -2.62 -5.51
C ASP A 59 -19.27 -1.33 -6.32
N PRO A 60 -18.91 -1.31 -7.62
CA PRO A 60 -19.05 -0.11 -8.44
C PRO A 60 -20.46 0.46 -8.41
N GLY A 61 -20.58 1.72 -8.01
CA GLY A 61 -21.83 2.45 -7.88
C GLY A 61 -22.45 2.47 -6.49
N ASP A 62 -21.97 1.67 -5.53
CA ASP A 62 -22.43 1.71 -4.13
C ASP A 62 -21.84 2.90 -3.35
N ASP A 63 -20.87 3.60 -3.93
CA ASP A 63 -20.37 4.91 -3.52
C ASP A 63 -21.29 6.07 -3.92
N ALA A 64 -22.33 5.81 -4.74
CA ALA A 64 -23.16 6.84 -5.35
C ALA A 64 -23.80 7.80 -4.32
N GLY A 65 -23.43 9.07 -4.41
CA GLY A 65 -23.92 10.13 -3.53
C GLY A 65 -23.09 10.34 -2.27
N LEU A 66 -21.99 9.59 -2.09
CA LEU A 66 -21.00 9.86 -1.07
C LEU A 66 -19.94 10.82 -1.61
N GLU A 67 -19.41 11.66 -0.73
CA GLU A 67 -18.23 12.49 -1.04
C GLU A 67 -16.97 11.69 -0.75
N PRO A 68 -15.87 11.89 -1.52
CA PRO A 68 -14.58 11.29 -1.22
C PRO A 68 -14.13 11.63 0.19
N ASP A 69 -13.56 10.64 0.88
CA ASP A 69 -13.04 10.82 2.24
C ASP A 69 -11.82 11.74 2.25
N ALA A 70 -11.64 12.45 3.34
CA ALA A 70 -10.48 13.29 3.54
C ALA A 70 -9.96 13.15 4.97
N TYR A 71 -8.64 13.15 5.13
CA TYR A 71 -8.01 13.21 6.42
C TYR A 71 -7.17 14.48 6.59
N PHE A 72 -6.87 14.80 7.85
CA PHE A 72 -6.13 16.00 8.24
C PHE A 72 -4.98 15.61 9.15
N ILE A 73 -3.76 16.03 8.84
CA ILE A 73 -2.60 15.78 9.72
C ILE A 73 -2.80 16.44 11.09
N ARG A 74 -3.51 17.57 11.11
CA ARG A 74 -3.83 18.29 12.33
C ARG A 74 -4.50 17.42 13.40
N ASP A 75 -5.32 16.44 12.98
CA ASP A 75 -6.01 15.51 13.89
C ASP A 75 -5.05 14.54 14.62
N THR A 76 -3.79 14.48 14.17
CA THR A 76 -2.73 13.66 14.77
C THR A 76 -1.80 14.45 15.69
N LEU A 77 -1.99 15.78 15.77
CA LEU A 77 -1.16 16.63 16.61
C LEU A 77 -1.59 16.61 18.07
N PRO A 78 -0.65 16.68 19.02
CA PRO A 78 -0.99 16.97 20.41
C PRO A 78 -1.67 18.35 20.57
N ASP A 79 -2.62 18.46 21.51
CA ASP A 79 -3.38 19.70 21.79
C ASP A 79 -2.51 20.94 21.90
N ALA A 80 -1.32 20.81 22.52
CA ALA A 80 -0.39 21.91 22.71
C ALA A 80 0.20 22.44 21.39
N PHE A 81 0.35 21.59 20.39
CA PHE A 81 0.81 21.97 19.03
C PHE A 81 -0.38 22.43 18.18
N ASP A 82 -1.53 21.77 18.29
CA ASP A 82 -2.75 22.20 17.62
C ASP A 82 -3.14 23.64 18.01
N ALA A 83 -3.03 24.00 19.29
CA ALA A 83 -3.35 25.32 19.81
C ALA A 83 -2.46 26.46 19.26
N ILE A 84 -1.28 26.16 18.71
CA ILE A 84 -0.39 27.14 18.09
C ILE A 84 -0.84 27.47 16.66
N LEU A 85 -1.42 26.48 15.96
CA LEU A 85 -1.82 26.62 14.57
C LEU A 85 -3.04 27.55 14.43
N PRO A 86 -3.01 28.51 13.47
CA PRO A 86 -4.21 29.25 13.11
C PRO A 86 -5.35 28.30 12.69
N ALA A 87 -6.60 28.68 12.99
CA ALA A 87 -7.75 27.80 12.76
C ALA A 87 -7.98 27.46 11.27
N ASP A 88 -7.53 28.32 10.38
CA ASP A 88 -7.60 28.16 8.91
C ASP A 88 -6.44 27.37 8.32
N VAL A 89 -5.44 27.01 9.12
CA VAL A 89 -4.29 26.17 8.71
C VAL A 89 -4.64 24.71 8.95
N ASN A 90 -5.33 24.08 8.01
CA ASN A 90 -5.71 22.66 8.09
C ASN A 90 -5.96 22.10 6.66
N PRO A 91 -4.90 21.93 5.83
CA PRO A 91 -5.08 21.41 4.50
C PRO A 91 -5.62 19.96 4.56
N PRO A 92 -6.75 19.67 3.88
CA PRO A 92 -7.22 18.30 3.74
C PRO A 92 -6.34 17.54 2.76
N PHE A 93 -6.20 16.24 2.97
CA PHE A 93 -5.80 15.32 1.92
C PHE A 93 -7.02 14.49 1.52
N VAL A 94 -7.52 14.72 0.31
CA VAL A 94 -8.67 14.00 -0.24
C VAL A 94 -8.19 12.68 -0.82
N THR A 95 -8.86 11.59 -0.46
CA THR A 95 -8.48 10.23 -0.87
C THR A 95 -9.42 9.69 -1.94
N ASP A 96 -9.06 8.60 -2.58
CA ASP A 96 -9.91 7.87 -3.52
C ASP A 96 -10.78 6.81 -2.80
N ALA A 97 -11.23 7.10 -1.57
CA ALA A 97 -12.06 6.21 -0.78
C ALA A 97 -13.32 6.91 -0.29
N TYR A 98 -14.36 6.13 0.07
CA TYR A 98 -15.65 6.63 0.54
C TYR A 98 -15.93 6.12 1.95
N ARG A 99 -16.11 7.05 2.90
CA ARG A 99 -16.29 6.70 4.31
C ARG A 99 -17.63 5.99 4.55
N GLU A 100 -17.55 4.82 5.23
CA GLU A 100 -18.71 3.97 5.57
C GLU A 100 -19.54 3.52 4.36
N ALA A 101 -18.94 3.49 3.15
CA ALA A 101 -19.59 2.90 1.97
C ALA A 101 -19.91 1.41 2.22
N PRO A 102 -20.97 0.85 1.63
CA PRO A 102 -21.28 -0.57 1.78
C PRO A 102 -20.13 -1.46 1.29
N ALA A 103 -19.68 -2.41 2.11
CA ALA A 103 -18.64 -3.34 1.69
C ALA A 103 -19.18 -4.35 0.68
N SER A 104 -18.38 -4.66 -0.36
CA SER A 104 -18.73 -5.62 -1.40
C SER A 104 -19.03 -7.01 -0.85
N ASP A 105 -20.03 -7.68 -1.45
CA ASP A 105 -20.42 -9.05 -1.12
C ASP A 105 -19.53 -10.13 -1.77
N GLU A 106 -18.57 -9.76 -2.62
CA GLU A 106 -17.68 -10.68 -3.34
C GLU A 106 -16.58 -11.31 -2.46
N GLY A 107 -16.44 -10.86 -1.19
CA GLY A 107 -15.49 -11.39 -0.22
C GLY A 107 -15.71 -12.87 0.17
N PRO A 108 -14.92 -13.42 1.13
CA PRO A 108 -13.95 -12.71 1.96
C PRO A 108 -12.67 -12.31 1.22
N PHE A 109 -12.23 -11.07 1.43
CA PHE A 109 -11.03 -10.50 0.83
C PHE A 109 -9.79 -10.72 1.71
N PRO A 110 -8.61 -10.97 1.13
CA PRO A 110 -7.37 -11.12 1.88
C PRO A 110 -7.01 -9.87 2.69
N LEU A 111 -6.51 -10.07 3.91
CA LEU A 111 -6.06 -8.99 4.79
C LEU A 111 -4.61 -8.61 4.49
N VAL A 112 -4.37 -7.32 4.26
CA VAL A 112 -3.06 -6.69 4.16
C VAL A 112 -2.89 -5.71 5.31
N LEU A 113 -1.77 -5.78 6.01
CA LEU A 113 -1.42 -4.84 7.08
C LEU A 113 -0.52 -3.75 6.51
N PHE A 114 -0.79 -2.49 6.85
CA PHE A 114 0.09 -1.38 6.53
C PHE A 114 0.69 -0.79 7.81
N ALA A 115 2.02 -0.70 7.88
CA ALA A 115 2.71 -0.11 9.01
C ALA A 115 3.34 1.23 8.61
N HIS A 116 2.93 2.32 9.27
CA HIS A 116 3.44 3.66 8.99
C HIS A 116 4.86 3.90 9.54
N GLY A 117 5.55 4.93 9.05
CA GLY A 117 6.90 5.32 9.42
C GLY A 117 7.02 5.99 10.80
N PHE A 118 8.26 6.38 11.14
CA PHE A 118 8.55 7.21 12.30
C PHE A 118 8.00 8.64 12.11
N ALA A 119 7.52 9.24 13.18
CA ALA A 119 6.87 10.56 13.17
C ALA A 119 5.66 10.65 12.23
N SER A 120 4.94 9.55 12.01
CA SER A 120 3.84 9.46 11.08
C SER A 120 2.55 8.96 11.74
N TYR A 121 1.59 8.51 10.97
CA TYR A 121 0.23 8.18 11.40
C TYR A 121 -0.40 7.13 10.45
N ARG A 122 -1.52 6.54 10.84
CA ARG A 122 -2.20 5.44 10.13
C ARG A 122 -2.58 5.73 8.67
N ASN A 123 -2.87 7.01 8.32
CA ASN A 123 -3.26 7.43 6.97
C ASN A 123 -2.08 7.86 6.08
N GLN A 124 -0.83 7.57 6.46
CA GLN A 124 0.38 8.06 5.80
C GLN A 124 0.43 7.80 4.30
N SER A 125 -0.15 6.72 3.80
CA SER A 125 0.03 6.23 2.42
C SER A 125 -1.31 5.79 1.81
N THR A 126 -2.31 6.69 1.85
CA THR A 126 -3.64 6.39 1.32
C THR A 126 -3.63 6.17 -0.18
N PHE A 127 -2.70 6.78 -0.92
CA PHE A 127 -2.49 6.50 -2.34
C PHE A 127 -2.35 4.99 -2.63
N LEU A 128 -1.73 4.24 -1.70
CA LEU A 128 -1.52 2.80 -1.83
C LEU A 128 -2.66 2.00 -1.21
N THR A 129 -3.12 2.36 0.00
CA THR A 129 -4.13 1.55 0.72
C THR A 129 -5.49 1.58 0.03
N THR A 130 -5.91 2.71 -0.55
CA THR A 130 -7.13 2.80 -1.37
C THR A 130 -6.99 2.00 -2.66
N HIS A 131 -5.82 2.09 -3.31
CA HIS A 131 -5.53 1.32 -4.50
C HIS A 131 -5.60 -0.20 -4.25
N LEU A 132 -5.01 -0.68 -3.15
CA LEU A 132 -5.08 -2.10 -2.78
C LEU A 132 -6.53 -2.54 -2.50
N ALA A 133 -7.34 -1.69 -1.85
CA ALA A 133 -8.77 -1.97 -1.66
C ALA A 133 -9.50 -2.10 -3.00
N SER A 134 -9.21 -1.24 -3.97
CA SER A 134 -9.80 -1.35 -5.32
C SER A 134 -9.42 -2.63 -6.05
N TRP A 135 -8.31 -3.29 -5.67
CA TRP A 135 -7.86 -4.57 -6.21
C TRP A 135 -8.31 -5.80 -5.41
N GLY A 136 -9.25 -5.63 -4.47
CA GLY A 136 -9.86 -6.74 -3.74
C GLY A 136 -9.09 -7.15 -2.48
N PHE A 137 -8.46 -6.21 -1.78
CA PHE A 137 -7.85 -6.43 -0.48
C PHE A 137 -8.58 -5.64 0.61
N VAL A 138 -8.66 -6.19 1.81
CA VAL A 138 -8.91 -5.39 3.02
C VAL A 138 -7.56 -4.96 3.56
N VAL A 139 -7.36 -3.65 3.73
CA VAL A 139 -6.10 -3.09 4.23
C VAL A 139 -6.33 -2.46 5.59
N ALA A 140 -5.56 -2.86 6.61
CA ALA A 140 -5.66 -2.32 7.96
C ALA A 140 -4.36 -1.62 8.38
N SER A 141 -4.46 -0.37 8.81
CA SER A 141 -3.35 0.43 9.33
C SER A 141 -3.68 0.97 10.71
N VAL A 142 -2.88 0.60 11.71
CA VAL A 142 -3.03 1.07 13.10
C VAL A 142 -2.11 2.25 13.38
N ASP A 143 -2.51 3.13 14.30
CA ASP A 143 -1.59 4.10 14.88
C ASP A 143 -0.57 3.41 15.79
N TYR A 144 0.67 3.30 15.32
CA TYR A 144 1.82 2.90 16.15
C TYR A 144 2.24 4.10 17.01
N LEU A 145 1.50 4.32 18.10
CA LEU A 145 1.64 5.53 18.93
C LEU A 145 3.06 5.73 19.47
N GLU A 146 3.82 4.64 19.68
CA GLU A 146 5.21 4.65 20.18
C GLU A 146 6.17 5.43 19.30
N ARG A 147 5.94 5.40 17.99
CA ARG A 147 6.72 6.10 16.97
C ARG A 147 5.94 7.14 16.19
N GLY A 148 4.65 7.31 16.51
CA GLY A 148 3.76 8.26 15.84
C GLY A 148 4.14 9.72 16.07
N LEU A 149 3.54 10.62 15.30
CA LEU A 149 3.81 12.06 15.34
C LEU A 149 3.61 12.63 16.76
N ALA A 150 2.54 12.26 17.45
CA ALA A 150 2.28 12.74 18.81
C ALA A 150 3.37 12.32 19.82
N SER A 151 3.90 11.08 19.73
CA SER A 151 5.00 10.62 20.58
C SER A 151 6.28 11.41 20.36
N VAL A 152 6.63 11.65 19.10
CA VAL A 152 7.82 12.43 18.74
C VAL A 152 7.72 13.89 19.18
N LEU A 153 6.49 14.41 19.25
CA LEU A 153 6.17 15.74 19.78
C LEU A 153 6.00 15.75 21.31
N GLY A 154 6.41 14.69 22.02
CA GLY A 154 6.50 14.65 23.49
C GLY A 154 5.31 14.03 24.20
N GLN A 155 4.41 13.32 23.51
CA GLN A 155 3.29 12.58 24.09
C GLN A 155 3.38 11.08 23.78
N PRO A 156 4.40 10.36 24.29
CA PRO A 156 4.48 8.91 24.09
C PRO A 156 3.36 8.19 24.86
N PRO A 157 2.86 7.05 24.34
CA PRO A 157 1.86 6.25 25.04
C PRO A 157 2.43 5.57 26.29
N ASP A 158 1.55 5.24 27.24
CA ASP A 158 1.87 4.43 28.43
C ASP A 158 0.70 3.45 28.69
N PRO A 159 0.89 2.12 28.66
CA PRO A 159 2.15 1.43 28.36
C PRO A 159 2.56 1.49 26.89
N GLN A 160 3.85 1.34 26.61
CA GLN A 160 4.37 1.14 25.25
C GLN A 160 4.14 -0.30 24.81
N LEU A 161 3.79 -0.48 23.53
CA LEU A 161 3.63 -1.78 22.90
C LEU A 161 4.76 -2.00 21.89
N GLU A 162 5.18 -3.25 21.78
CA GLU A 162 6.12 -3.65 20.75
C GLU A 162 5.40 -3.78 19.41
N ASP A 163 6.04 -3.34 18.32
CA ASP A 163 5.42 -3.21 16.99
C ASP A 163 4.79 -4.49 16.47
N THR A 164 5.49 -5.62 16.56
CA THR A 164 4.99 -6.91 16.04
C THR A 164 3.85 -7.44 16.89
N ALA A 165 3.90 -7.23 18.21
CA ALA A 165 2.80 -7.58 19.10
C ALA A 165 1.55 -6.75 18.80
N LEU A 166 1.70 -5.44 18.59
CA LEU A 166 0.60 -4.57 18.17
C LEU A 166 0.03 -4.98 16.80
N THR A 167 0.91 -5.30 15.84
CA THR A 167 0.50 -5.79 14.51
C THR A 167 -0.32 -7.09 14.62
N ARG A 168 0.07 -8.03 15.51
CA ARG A 168 -0.71 -9.24 15.79
C ARG A 168 -2.09 -8.92 16.39
N MET A 169 -2.17 -7.97 17.31
CA MET A 169 -3.44 -7.51 17.85
C MET A 169 -4.37 -6.93 16.78
N VAL A 170 -3.81 -6.29 15.73
CA VAL A 170 -4.62 -5.83 14.58
C VAL A 170 -5.23 -7.01 13.84
N VAL A 171 -4.46 -8.06 13.53
CA VAL A 171 -4.98 -9.28 12.87
C VAL A 171 -6.12 -9.89 13.70
N ASP A 172 -5.91 -10.05 15.02
CA ASP A 172 -6.92 -10.60 15.93
C ASP A 172 -8.18 -9.70 15.97
N ARG A 173 -8.00 -8.38 15.96
CA ARG A 173 -9.12 -7.43 15.93
C ARG A 173 -9.90 -7.50 14.59
N MET A 174 -9.21 -7.67 13.46
CA MET A 174 -9.87 -7.84 12.16
C MET A 174 -10.64 -9.18 12.09
N ALA A 175 -10.13 -10.26 12.68
CA ALA A 175 -10.86 -11.51 12.81
C ALA A 175 -12.14 -11.33 13.62
N LEU A 176 -12.09 -10.63 14.75
CA LEU A 176 -13.28 -10.32 15.55
C LEU A 176 -14.27 -9.42 14.80
N GLU A 177 -13.80 -8.47 14.00
CA GLU A 177 -14.66 -7.62 13.18
C GLU A 177 -15.38 -8.42 12.09
N ASN A 178 -14.67 -9.36 11.46
CA ASN A 178 -15.24 -10.29 10.49
C ASN A 178 -16.34 -11.20 11.07
N GLU A 179 -16.23 -11.56 12.34
CA GLU A 179 -17.19 -12.43 13.05
C GLU A 179 -18.34 -11.64 13.72
N ARG A 180 -18.23 -10.31 13.81
CA ARG A 180 -19.17 -9.46 14.58
C ARG A 180 -20.49 -9.29 13.82
N PRO A 181 -21.65 -9.82 14.35
CA PRO A 181 -22.92 -9.71 13.67
C PRO A 181 -23.35 -8.26 13.46
N GLY A 182 -23.72 -7.93 12.23
CA GLY A 182 -24.15 -6.59 11.81
C GLY A 182 -23.01 -5.57 11.66
N ALA A 183 -21.74 -6.01 11.74
CA ALA A 183 -20.62 -5.16 11.41
C ALA A 183 -20.55 -4.89 9.89
N LEU A 184 -20.02 -3.72 9.51
CA LEU A 184 -19.80 -3.35 8.11
C LEU A 184 -18.98 -4.42 7.36
N LEU A 185 -18.01 -5.04 8.05
CA LEU A 185 -17.09 -6.02 7.47
C LEU A 185 -17.40 -7.48 7.89
N GLU A 186 -18.63 -7.76 8.39
CA GLU A 186 -19.04 -9.12 8.73
C GLU A 186 -18.93 -10.06 7.53
N GLY A 187 -18.14 -11.14 7.65
CA GLY A 187 -17.95 -12.12 6.59
C GLY A 187 -17.11 -11.64 5.39
N ARG A 188 -16.47 -10.46 5.47
CA ARG A 188 -15.74 -9.84 4.34
C ARG A 188 -14.24 -10.03 4.39
N ILE A 189 -13.67 -10.50 5.50
CA ILE A 189 -12.23 -10.51 5.73
C ILE A 189 -11.71 -11.95 5.87
N SER A 190 -10.67 -12.29 5.11
CA SER A 190 -9.89 -13.51 5.29
C SER A 190 -8.64 -13.20 6.10
N THR A 191 -8.55 -13.73 7.32
CA THR A 191 -7.44 -13.50 8.27
C THR A 191 -6.55 -14.72 8.49
N GLU A 192 -6.83 -15.86 7.85
CA GLU A 192 -6.02 -17.08 7.97
C GLU A 192 -4.64 -16.94 7.30
N ARG A 193 -4.57 -16.12 6.27
CA ARG A 193 -3.36 -15.77 5.55
C ARG A 193 -3.34 -14.26 5.38
N VAL A 194 -2.27 -13.63 5.80
CA VAL A 194 -2.12 -12.16 5.77
C VAL A 194 -0.85 -11.76 5.04
N ALA A 195 -0.79 -10.52 4.58
CA ALA A 195 0.45 -9.91 4.11
C ALA A 195 0.71 -8.63 4.90
N ILE A 196 1.96 -8.18 4.88
CA ILE A 196 2.34 -6.91 5.50
C ILE A 196 3.20 -6.09 4.58
N THR A 197 2.88 -4.81 4.49
CA THR A 197 3.72 -3.78 3.89
C THR A 197 3.90 -2.63 4.87
N GLY A 198 4.91 -1.80 4.67
CA GLY A 198 5.11 -0.65 5.54
C GLY A 198 6.27 0.20 5.06
N HIS A 199 6.22 1.48 5.43
CA HIS A 199 7.19 2.49 5.02
C HIS A 199 8.18 2.78 6.15
N SER A 200 9.47 2.91 5.81
CA SER A 200 10.52 3.35 6.75
C SER A 200 10.58 2.47 8.02
N ALA A 201 10.36 3.02 9.20
CA ALA A 201 10.26 2.25 10.46
C ALA A 201 9.16 1.16 10.37
N GLY A 202 8.06 1.43 9.66
CA GLY A 202 7.02 0.44 9.36
C GLY A 202 7.48 -0.66 8.41
N GLY A 203 8.38 -0.35 7.47
CA GLY A 203 9.08 -1.36 6.68
C GLY A 203 9.94 -2.28 7.56
N GLY A 204 10.60 -1.73 8.57
CA GLY A 204 11.27 -2.51 9.61
C GLY A 204 10.30 -3.42 10.39
N THR A 205 9.08 -2.95 10.66
CA THR A 205 8.01 -3.78 11.25
C THR A 205 7.61 -4.90 10.29
N SER A 206 7.45 -4.61 8.98
CA SER A 206 7.08 -5.63 7.98
C SER A 206 8.14 -6.73 7.86
N ILE A 207 9.42 -6.38 7.94
CA ILE A 207 10.53 -7.36 7.95
C ILE A 207 10.40 -8.29 9.14
N ARG A 208 10.22 -7.77 10.35
CA ARG A 208 10.11 -8.58 11.58
C ARG A 208 8.84 -9.41 11.62
N PHE A 209 7.69 -8.82 11.30
CA PHE A 209 6.40 -9.51 11.28
C PHE A 209 6.31 -10.53 10.14
N GLY A 210 7.09 -10.38 9.08
CA GLY A 210 7.23 -11.35 7.99
C GLY A 210 7.52 -12.79 8.46
N GLY A 211 8.15 -12.95 9.65
CA GLY A 211 8.41 -14.25 10.27
C GLY A 211 7.19 -14.99 10.80
N GLU A 212 6.05 -14.31 11.01
CA GLU A 212 4.83 -14.93 11.56
C GLU A 212 4.27 -16.01 10.62
N PRO A 213 3.77 -17.14 11.14
CA PRO A 213 3.41 -18.31 10.31
C PRO A 213 2.37 -18.07 9.25
N ASP A 214 1.41 -17.19 9.52
CA ASP A 214 0.28 -16.84 8.65
C ASP A 214 0.60 -15.74 7.61
N VAL A 215 1.78 -15.10 7.68
CA VAL A 215 2.22 -14.13 6.69
C VAL A 215 2.66 -14.83 5.41
N VAL A 216 2.11 -14.44 4.26
CA VAL A 216 2.43 -15.01 2.95
C VAL A 216 3.50 -14.25 2.19
N THR A 217 3.62 -12.95 2.44
CA THR A 217 4.65 -12.06 1.86
C THR A 217 4.82 -10.82 2.73
N TYR A 218 6.00 -10.23 2.69
CA TYR A 218 6.29 -8.95 3.33
C TYR A 218 6.94 -7.99 2.34
N ILE A 219 6.54 -6.70 2.42
CA ILE A 219 6.91 -5.69 1.42
C ILE A 219 7.42 -4.44 2.15
N PRO A 220 8.71 -4.35 2.48
CA PRO A 220 9.31 -3.14 3.04
C PRO A 220 9.50 -2.07 1.96
N LEU A 221 8.99 -0.86 2.24
CA LEU A 221 9.13 0.33 1.42
C LEU A 221 10.10 1.30 2.09
N SER A 222 11.15 1.74 1.39
CA SER A 222 12.22 2.62 1.91
C SER A 222 12.75 2.14 3.26
N ALA A 223 13.04 0.83 3.37
CA ALA A 223 13.49 0.19 4.59
C ALA A 223 14.47 -0.95 4.32
N GLY A 224 15.39 -1.13 5.24
CA GLY A 224 16.43 -2.16 5.18
C GLY A 224 17.37 -2.06 6.36
N PHE A 225 18.52 -2.69 6.29
CA PHE A 225 19.51 -2.72 7.35
C PHE A 225 20.94 -2.68 6.80
N PRO A 226 21.94 -2.26 7.61
CA PRO A 226 23.34 -2.33 7.22
C PRO A 226 23.81 -3.76 6.94
N SER A 227 24.78 -3.92 6.05
CA SER A 227 25.32 -5.23 5.63
C SER A 227 25.94 -6.09 6.76
N ASP A 228 26.27 -5.47 7.89
CA ASP A 228 26.81 -6.14 9.07
C ASP A 228 25.74 -6.46 10.14
N SER A 229 24.46 -6.23 9.81
CA SER A 229 23.35 -6.49 10.71
C SER A 229 23.08 -8.00 10.81
N MET A 230 22.75 -8.45 12.03
CA MET A 230 22.33 -9.82 12.32
C MET A 230 20.80 -9.92 12.30
N VAL A 231 20.17 -9.51 11.19
CA VAL A 231 18.71 -9.61 11.03
C VAL A 231 18.39 -10.96 10.39
N GLU A 232 17.61 -11.78 11.07
CA GLU A 232 17.11 -13.03 10.50
C GLU A 232 15.87 -12.73 9.64
N LEU A 233 15.96 -12.99 8.34
CA LEU A 233 14.88 -12.82 7.39
C LEU A 233 14.02 -14.09 7.31
N ALA A 234 12.72 -13.90 7.12
CA ALA A 234 11.81 -15.00 6.85
C ALA A 234 12.04 -15.55 5.43
N ASP A 235 12.13 -16.88 5.29
CA ASP A 235 12.18 -17.56 3.98
C ASP A 235 10.78 -17.56 3.35
N LYS A 236 10.35 -16.38 2.90
CA LYS A 236 9.04 -16.11 2.28
C LYS A 236 9.21 -15.13 1.13
N PRO A 237 8.32 -15.16 0.14
CA PRO A 237 8.31 -14.17 -0.93
C PRO A 237 8.38 -12.74 -0.37
N SER A 238 9.26 -11.93 -0.92
CA SER A 238 9.43 -10.54 -0.50
C SER A 238 9.61 -9.59 -1.67
N LEU A 239 9.17 -8.34 -1.50
CA LEU A 239 9.41 -7.25 -2.43
C LEU A 239 10.02 -6.08 -1.67
N TRP A 240 11.19 -5.65 -2.07
CA TRP A 240 11.94 -4.53 -1.53
C TRP A 240 11.83 -3.36 -2.50
N LEU A 241 11.40 -2.19 -2.02
CA LEU A 241 11.22 -1.01 -2.86
C LEU A 241 11.82 0.21 -2.17
N THR A 242 12.62 0.99 -2.90
CA THR A 242 13.21 2.24 -2.40
C THR A 242 13.54 3.19 -3.55
N GLY A 243 13.81 4.43 -3.23
CA GLY A 243 14.35 5.40 -4.18
C GLY A 243 15.87 5.50 -4.09
N ASP A 244 16.51 5.88 -5.17
CA ASP A 244 17.98 5.96 -5.25
C ASP A 244 18.57 7.20 -4.57
N ILE A 245 17.73 8.25 -4.30
CA ILE A 245 18.13 9.46 -3.56
C ILE A 245 17.55 9.51 -2.14
N ASP A 246 17.07 8.39 -1.58
CA ASP A 246 16.60 8.32 -0.18
C ASP A 246 17.74 8.75 0.78
N GLY A 247 17.62 9.93 1.38
CA GLY A 247 18.59 10.50 2.30
C GLY A 247 18.36 10.14 3.77
N VAL A 248 17.30 9.40 4.09
CA VAL A 248 16.95 8.96 5.45
C VAL A 248 17.34 7.49 5.67
N VAL A 249 16.88 6.62 4.80
CA VAL A 249 17.31 5.21 4.75
C VAL A 249 18.10 5.01 3.46
N GLU A 250 19.42 5.21 3.55
CA GLU A 250 20.30 5.07 2.38
C GLU A 250 19.94 3.83 1.56
N PRO A 251 19.78 3.95 0.22
CA PRO A 251 19.30 2.86 -0.65
C PRO A 251 20.09 1.56 -0.49
N GLY A 252 21.40 1.69 -0.18
CA GLY A 252 22.27 0.54 0.13
C GLY A 252 21.75 -0.36 1.25
N ARG A 253 20.97 0.14 2.19
CA ARG A 253 20.37 -0.68 3.26
C ARG A 253 19.28 -1.59 2.74
N THR A 254 18.44 -1.08 1.83
CA THR A 254 17.39 -1.88 1.16
C THR A 254 18.01 -2.89 0.20
N ILE A 255 19.04 -2.48 -0.54
CA ILE A 255 19.79 -3.38 -1.44
C ILE A 255 20.46 -4.51 -0.65
N ASN A 256 21.15 -4.22 0.46
CA ASN A 256 21.75 -5.25 1.33
C ASN A 256 20.70 -6.23 1.86
N ALA A 257 19.52 -5.73 2.25
CA ALA A 257 18.44 -6.58 2.74
C ALA A 257 17.86 -7.48 1.63
N PHE A 258 17.73 -6.97 0.41
CA PHE A 258 17.37 -7.77 -0.77
C PHE A 258 18.44 -8.82 -1.08
N GLU A 259 19.72 -8.46 -1.07
CA GLU A 259 20.81 -9.41 -1.31
C GLU A 259 20.80 -10.56 -0.28
N GLU A 260 20.56 -10.26 0.99
CA GLU A 260 20.39 -11.27 2.03
C GLU A 260 19.16 -12.15 1.78
N ALA A 261 18.00 -11.55 1.47
CA ALA A 261 16.78 -12.28 1.12
C ALA A 261 16.97 -13.18 -0.11
N SER A 262 17.80 -12.77 -1.07
CA SER A 262 18.09 -13.52 -2.28
C SER A 262 18.91 -14.79 -2.04
N THR A 263 19.47 -14.97 -0.84
CA THR A 263 20.15 -16.19 -0.43
C THR A 263 19.18 -17.28 0.08
N LEU A 264 17.91 -16.91 0.32
CA LEU A 264 16.87 -17.81 0.79
C LEU A 264 16.19 -18.55 -0.37
N SER A 265 15.30 -19.50 -0.03
CA SER A 265 14.62 -20.33 -1.05
C SER A 265 13.44 -19.62 -1.72
N ALA A 266 12.78 -18.72 -0.98
CA ALA A 266 11.64 -17.97 -1.50
C ALA A 266 12.11 -16.80 -2.40
N PRO A 267 11.39 -16.45 -3.47
CA PRO A 267 11.79 -15.39 -4.37
C PRO A 267 11.79 -14.02 -3.67
N ALA A 268 12.88 -13.29 -3.83
CA ALA A 268 13.02 -11.90 -3.42
C ALA A 268 13.08 -11.00 -4.65
N ARG A 269 12.47 -9.81 -4.56
CA ARG A 269 12.42 -8.82 -5.64
C ARG A 269 12.85 -7.46 -5.13
N LEU A 270 13.54 -6.70 -5.96
CA LEU A 270 13.94 -5.33 -5.69
C LEU A 270 13.45 -4.41 -6.80
N VAL A 271 12.83 -3.30 -6.40
CA VAL A 271 12.52 -2.17 -7.28
C VAL A 271 13.24 -0.94 -6.74
N LEU A 272 14.13 -0.37 -7.53
CA LEU A 272 14.83 0.87 -7.23
C LEU A 272 14.34 1.95 -8.20
N ILE A 273 13.70 3.00 -7.66
CA ILE A 273 13.11 4.09 -8.46
C ILE A 273 14.07 5.27 -8.48
N ASP A 274 14.43 5.72 -9.69
CA ASP A 274 15.36 6.84 -9.90
C ASP A 274 14.72 8.14 -9.41
N ASP A 275 15.54 9.02 -8.85
CA ASP A 275 15.19 10.34 -8.32
C ASP A 275 14.10 10.34 -7.23
N MET A 276 13.72 9.18 -6.68
CA MET A 276 12.76 9.08 -5.59
C MET A 276 13.46 9.21 -4.22
N GLY A 277 12.99 10.14 -3.38
CA GLY A 277 13.45 10.28 -2.00
C GLY A 277 12.64 9.43 -1.02
N HIS A 278 12.94 9.59 0.29
CA HIS A 278 12.39 8.77 1.37
C HIS A 278 10.86 8.77 1.43
N LEU A 279 10.22 9.93 1.21
CA LEU A 279 8.77 10.09 1.30
C LEU A 279 8.01 9.69 0.04
N GLY A 280 8.67 9.20 -1.00
CA GLY A 280 8.01 8.71 -2.22
C GLY A 280 6.88 7.72 -1.95
N PRO A 281 7.03 6.73 -1.02
CA PRO A 281 5.95 5.80 -0.66
C PRO A 281 4.93 6.37 0.33
N SER A 282 4.63 7.69 0.29
CA SER A 282 3.68 8.32 1.21
C SER A 282 2.94 9.48 0.56
N ASP A 283 1.84 9.94 1.20
CA ASP A 283 1.08 11.11 0.78
C ASP A 283 1.71 12.43 1.24
N ILE A 284 2.73 12.38 2.10
CA ILE A 284 3.22 13.53 2.89
C ILE A 284 3.67 14.70 2.00
N CYS A 285 4.36 14.43 0.89
CA CYS A 285 4.81 15.49 -0.02
C CYS A 285 3.65 16.15 -0.78
N ALA A 286 2.57 15.43 -1.04
CA ALA A 286 1.38 15.95 -1.73
C ALA A 286 0.49 16.80 -0.80
N ILE A 287 0.61 16.65 0.54
CA ILE A 287 -0.22 17.38 1.48
C ILE A 287 0.23 18.84 1.60
N GLY A 288 -0.67 19.77 1.25
CA GLY A 288 -0.40 21.19 1.35
C GLY A 288 0.66 21.71 0.37
N GLU A 289 0.85 21.03 -0.77
CA GLU A 289 1.83 21.39 -1.80
C GLU A 289 1.72 22.85 -2.21
N SER A 290 0.51 23.39 -2.38
CA SER A 290 0.28 24.81 -2.72
C SER A 290 0.82 25.81 -1.68
N GLY A 291 1.06 25.34 -0.44
CA GLY A 291 1.65 26.10 0.68
C GLY A 291 3.13 25.75 0.92
N GLY A 292 3.78 25.04 0.01
CA GLY A 292 5.16 24.59 0.15
C GLY A 292 5.31 23.26 0.94
N GLY A 293 4.21 22.53 1.08
CA GLY A 293 4.14 21.28 1.81
C GLY A 293 3.87 21.44 3.31
N ILE A 294 3.45 20.35 3.95
CA ILE A 294 2.97 20.38 5.34
C ILE A 294 4.04 20.86 6.34
N VAL A 295 5.32 20.55 6.11
CA VAL A 295 6.41 20.97 6.98
C VAL A 295 6.62 22.48 6.90
N GLN A 296 6.59 23.06 5.69
CA GLN A 296 6.71 24.50 5.50
C GLN A 296 5.53 25.25 6.12
N ILE A 297 4.32 24.75 5.92
CA ILE A 297 3.10 25.29 6.56
C ILE A 297 3.24 25.32 8.07
N ALA A 298 3.74 24.24 8.68
CA ALA A 298 3.93 24.14 10.11
C ALA A 298 5.03 25.12 10.63
N LEU A 299 6.14 25.29 9.89
CA LEU A 299 7.19 26.26 10.21
C LEU A 299 6.70 27.69 10.10
N ASP A 300 5.95 28.05 9.06
CA ASP A 300 5.38 29.38 8.85
C ASP A 300 4.34 29.72 9.93
N ALA A 301 3.65 28.71 10.46
CA ALA A 301 2.76 28.84 11.60
C ALA A 301 3.49 28.95 12.95
N GLY A 302 4.82 28.82 12.97
CA GLY A 302 5.65 28.98 14.16
C GLY A 302 5.75 27.74 15.05
N LEU A 303 5.45 26.55 14.52
CA LEU A 303 5.67 25.30 15.25
C LEU A 303 7.18 25.06 15.44
N PRO A 304 7.62 24.72 16.68
CA PRO A 304 9.02 24.46 16.99
C PRO A 304 9.44 23.06 16.54
N ILE A 305 9.58 22.85 15.21
CA ILE A 305 9.94 21.56 14.63
C ILE A 305 11.47 21.39 14.67
N PRO A 306 12.02 20.32 15.28
CA PRO A 306 13.44 20.04 15.25
C PRO A 306 13.97 19.86 13.81
N GLU A 307 15.19 20.31 13.53
CA GLU A 307 15.81 20.23 12.20
C GLU A 307 15.86 18.78 11.65
N SER A 308 16.04 17.78 12.52
CA SER A 308 16.02 16.36 12.14
C SER A 308 14.64 15.92 11.62
N LEU A 309 13.54 16.45 12.18
CA LEU A 309 12.19 16.18 11.69
C LEU A 309 11.86 16.96 10.42
N VAL A 310 12.42 18.18 10.27
CA VAL A 310 12.31 18.93 9.00
C VAL A 310 12.94 18.12 7.88
N ARG A 311 14.18 17.63 8.07
CA ARG A 311 14.84 16.78 7.05
C ARG A 311 14.07 15.51 6.74
N LEU A 312 13.58 14.80 7.76
CA LEU A 312 12.76 13.61 7.59
C LEU A 312 11.47 13.90 6.81
N GLY A 313 10.78 14.99 7.15
CA GLY A 313 9.48 15.34 6.59
C GLY A 313 9.55 16.08 5.25
N THR A 314 10.75 16.27 4.67
CA THR A 314 10.95 16.92 3.36
C THR A 314 11.78 16.08 2.38
N ASP A 315 12.32 14.93 2.79
CA ASP A 315 13.14 14.08 1.93
C ASP A 315 12.31 13.43 0.83
N GLY A 316 12.54 13.84 -0.42
CA GLY A 316 11.72 13.45 -1.58
C GLY A 316 10.63 14.46 -1.96
N CYS A 317 10.49 15.58 -1.21
CA CYS A 317 9.57 16.66 -1.58
C CYS A 317 10.27 17.83 -2.30
N GLN A 318 11.58 17.73 -2.55
CA GLN A 318 12.35 18.79 -3.20
C GLN A 318 12.03 18.83 -4.70
N PRO A 319 12.13 20.01 -5.36
CA PRO A 319 11.84 20.16 -6.79
C PRO A 319 12.70 19.29 -7.72
N GLU A 320 13.86 18.85 -7.24
CA GLU A 320 14.80 17.98 -7.98
C GLU A 320 14.45 16.50 -7.85
N ALA A 321 13.64 16.13 -6.86
CA ALA A 321 13.17 14.76 -6.69
C ALA A 321 12.03 14.43 -7.66
N LEU A 322 11.84 13.16 -7.93
CA LEU A 322 10.65 12.68 -8.64
C LEU A 322 9.39 13.11 -7.87
N PRO A 323 8.45 13.83 -8.51
CA PRO A 323 7.16 14.11 -7.88
C PRO A 323 6.53 12.81 -7.38
N VAL A 324 6.03 12.79 -6.14
CA VAL A 324 5.58 11.53 -5.52
C VAL A 324 4.45 10.87 -6.32
N GLU A 325 3.57 11.68 -6.91
CA GLU A 325 2.46 11.23 -7.75
C GLU A 325 2.94 10.52 -9.03
N ASP A 326 4.12 10.88 -9.55
CA ASP A 326 4.74 10.20 -10.70
C ASP A 326 5.37 8.85 -10.30
N GLY A 327 5.79 8.70 -9.04
CA GLY A 327 6.30 7.45 -8.48
C GLY A 327 5.20 6.46 -8.07
N TRP A 328 4.01 6.95 -7.69
CA TRP A 328 2.93 6.11 -7.16
C TRP A 328 2.43 5.02 -8.12
N PRO A 329 2.29 5.23 -9.43
CA PRO A 329 1.89 4.15 -10.35
C PRO A 329 2.83 2.94 -10.30
N THR A 330 4.15 3.19 -10.17
CA THR A 330 5.16 2.13 -10.05
C THR A 330 5.01 1.37 -8.73
N ILE A 331 4.86 2.08 -7.61
CA ILE A 331 4.67 1.49 -6.27
C ILE A 331 3.36 0.67 -6.24
N ARG A 332 2.25 1.25 -6.69
CA ARG A 332 0.93 0.60 -6.79
C ARG A 332 1.03 -0.70 -7.58
N HIS A 333 1.65 -0.65 -8.75
CA HIS A 333 1.79 -1.80 -9.62
C HIS A 333 2.54 -2.95 -8.95
N PHE A 334 3.77 -2.71 -8.49
CA PHE A 334 4.61 -3.78 -7.95
C PHE A 334 4.08 -4.35 -6.62
N VAL A 335 3.56 -3.50 -5.74
CA VAL A 335 2.96 -3.95 -4.47
C VAL A 335 1.72 -4.81 -4.74
N THR A 336 0.82 -4.37 -5.63
CA THR A 336 -0.38 -5.12 -5.99
C THR A 336 -0.03 -6.45 -6.67
N ALA A 337 0.90 -6.43 -7.63
CA ALA A 337 1.37 -7.64 -8.32
C ALA A 337 1.94 -8.67 -7.34
N GLN A 338 2.79 -8.24 -6.39
CA GLN A 338 3.36 -9.10 -5.37
C GLN A 338 2.29 -9.71 -4.46
N LEU A 339 1.33 -8.91 -4.01
CA LEU A 339 0.24 -9.37 -3.15
C LEU A 339 -0.66 -10.36 -3.87
N ARG A 340 -1.13 -10.05 -5.08
CA ARG A 340 -2.00 -10.93 -5.86
C ARG A 340 -1.37 -12.29 -6.13
N TRP A 341 -0.08 -12.29 -6.50
CA TRP A 341 0.66 -13.53 -6.69
C TRP A 341 0.85 -14.30 -5.38
N ALA A 342 1.28 -13.66 -4.30
CA ALA A 342 1.55 -14.33 -3.02
C ALA A 342 0.29 -14.91 -2.36
N PHE A 343 -0.86 -14.26 -2.53
CA PHE A 343 -2.15 -14.80 -2.09
C PHE A 343 -2.70 -15.89 -3.03
N GLY A 344 -2.13 -16.05 -4.23
CA GLY A 344 -2.59 -16.99 -5.24
C GLY A 344 -3.86 -16.53 -5.98
N VAL A 345 -4.14 -15.23 -5.96
CA VAL A 345 -5.18 -14.61 -6.81
C VAL A 345 -4.76 -14.73 -8.27
N ASP A 346 -3.50 -14.45 -8.55
CA ASP A 346 -2.87 -14.73 -9.84
C ASP A 346 -1.99 -15.98 -9.70
N SER A 347 -2.16 -16.94 -10.61
CA SER A 347 -1.38 -18.20 -10.63
C SER A 347 0.07 -17.99 -11.06
N GLU A 348 0.34 -16.91 -11.80
CA GLU A 348 1.65 -16.52 -12.32
C GLU A 348 2.03 -15.13 -11.79
N PRO A 349 3.32 -14.78 -11.70
CA PRO A 349 3.79 -13.47 -11.22
C PRO A 349 3.57 -12.36 -12.27
N VAL A 350 2.32 -12.06 -12.59
CA VAL A 350 1.91 -11.06 -13.59
C VAL A 350 2.48 -9.69 -13.24
N GLY A 351 3.20 -9.07 -14.19
CA GLY A 351 3.77 -7.73 -14.04
C GLY A 351 5.01 -7.64 -13.15
N LEU A 352 5.42 -8.73 -12.49
CA LEU A 352 6.67 -8.78 -11.71
C LEU A 352 7.86 -9.05 -12.63
N SER A 353 8.26 -8.04 -13.40
CA SER A 353 9.37 -8.11 -14.33
C SER A 353 9.84 -6.71 -14.78
N GLU A 354 11.03 -6.59 -15.37
CA GLU A 354 11.52 -5.35 -15.99
C GLU A 354 10.58 -4.80 -17.09
N ARG A 355 9.78 -5.66 -17.72
CA ARG A 355 8.82 -5.24 -18.74
C ARG A 355 7.70 -4.34 -18.20
N ALA A 356 7.52 -4.26 -16.90
CA ALA A 356 6.57 -3.30 -16.29
C ALA A 356 6.88 -1.86 -16.70
N ALA A 357 8.15 -1.51 -16.97
CA ALA A 357 8.57 -0.19 -17.47
C ALA A 357 7.88 0.23 -18.77
N GLU A 358 7.47 -0.72 -19.63
CA GLU A 358 6.75 -0.42 -20.87
C GLU A 358 5.38 0.27 -20.60
N GLY A 359 4.79 0.06 -19.42
CA GLY A 359 3.51 0.63 -19.01
C GLY A 359 3.58 1.65 -17.87
N LEU A 360 4.78 2.02 -17.42
CA LEU A 360 5.04 2.94 -16.31
C LEU A 360 6.02 4.05 -16.74
N PRO A 361 5.62 4.93 -17.68
CA PRO A 361 6.50 5.94 -18.26
C PRO A 361 6.77 7.12 -17.31
N GLU A 362 6.04 7.25 -16.19
CA GLU A 362 6.11 8.36 -15.26
C GLU A 362 7.40 8.33 -14.44
N ALA A 363 7.94 7.14 -14.16
CA ALA A 363 9.15 6.96 -13.39
C ALA A 363 10.14 6.02 -14.09
N VAL A 364 11.43 6.33 -13.99
CA VAL A 364 12.50 5.40 -14.35
C VAL A 364 12.79 4.51 -13.15
N PHE A 365 12.95 3.21 -13.36
CA PHE A 365 13.29 2.27 -12.28
C PHE A 365 14.10 1.09 -12.80
N SER A 366 14.78 0.39 -11.89
CA SER A 366 15.35 -0.93 -12.13
C SER A 366 14.60 -2.00 -11.33
N TYR A 367 14.53 -3.20 -11.90
CA TYR A 367 13.92 -4.38 -11.29
C TYR A 367 14.93 -5.52 -11.22
N GLN A 368 14.98 -6.19 -10.09
CA GLN A 368 15.79 -7.39 -9.88
C GLN A 368 14.94 -8.46 -9.20
N GLU A 369 15.20 -9.72 -9.52
CA GLU A 369 14.59 -10.89 -8.89
C GLU A 369 15.65 -11.93 -8.59
N SER A 370 15.57 -12.56 -7.40
CA SER A 370 16.43 -13.69 -7.07
C SER A 370 16.07 -14.90 -7.93
N PRO A 371 17.04 -15.77 -8.23
CA PRO A 371 16.84 -16.99 -9.02
C PRO A 371 15.79 -17.93 -8.44
#